data_99f0591dabfc903aac9cab8b40ba8f73
#
_entry.id   99f0591dabfc903aac9cab8b40ba8f73
#
_cell.length_a   1.000
_cell.length_b   1.000
_cell.length_c   1.000
_cell.angle_alpha   90.00
_cell.angle_beta   90.00
_cell.angle_gamma   90.00
#
_symmetry.space_group_name_H-M   'P 1'
#
loop_
_entity.id
_entity.type
_entity.pdbx_description
1 polymer ?
#
loop_
_entity_poly.entity_id
_entity_poly.type
_entity_poly.pdbx_seq_one_letter_code
_entity_poly.pdbx_strand_id
1 'polypeptide(L)'
;MTDSSNRFRNFATQLLEYEGALVEPLDPLGLEAMLPGNLQQALGAPEFLRLGFAPEAPVGAERASLESDWLEKFGRLLDERGRRLRFTANVVVPPLGHVERTVERNVVLQNAVYRMSQVEQAWTRYLIFIFRYTAISDEKREGIFKFGINLINGSAVDPMVDQLLAAAMDESATRAVTKPTATQLPADWTGERLKKAVTRAAPVRVRAHLSQFVNGMQRRLDRDLERLHEYFGGLREESWRKLKRRKGDAARERLRIEAAEREYQVKVADLKQKYDLRVNIEPVQTLELISQVQRVALVIKRRKGERKLALDWNPIARQLDPPPCEWSFVAEGSRVVCDDQLHIVSPAGHAPCPQCDKEYCRACSPRRCPKCGKEEKEAAASGTGQKTIATVKARSGFRRASR
;
A
#
# COMPACT_ATOMS: atom_id res chain seq x y z
N MET A 1 19.13 -0.62 21.64
CA MET A 1 18.28 0.44 22.24
C MET A 1 18.83 1.85 21.99
N THR A 2 20.12 2.08 21.88
CA THR A 2 20.73 3.40 21.61
C THR A 2 20.40 4.01 20.25
N ASP A 3 20.21 3.24 19.19
CA ASP A 3 19.92 3.75 17.84
C ASP A 3 18.50 4.39 17.73
N SER A 4 17.48 3.78 18.30
CA SER A 4 16.10 4.31 18.27
C SER A 4 15.97 5.59 19.11
N SER A 5 16.64 5.67 20.25
CA SER A 5 16.69 6.87 21.11
C SER A 5 17.39 8.03 20.41
N ASN A 6 18.51 7.77 19.72
CA ASN A 6 19.21 8.78 18.93
C ASN A 6 18.34 9.29 17.77
N ARG A 7 17.66 8.39 17.06
CA ARG A 7 16.74 8.78 15.97
C ARG A 7 15.60 9.63 16.49
N PHE A 8 15.03 9.28 17.64
CA PHE A 8 13.94 10.05 18.22
C PHE A 8 14.40 11.42 18.69
N ARG A 9 15.59 11.53 19.33
CA ARG A 9 16.18 12.82 19.68
C ARG A 9 16.40 13.70 18.45
N ASN A 10 17.04 13.16 17.41
CA ASN A 10 17.31 13.90 16.18
C ASN A 10 16.02 14.38 15.50
N PHE A 11 14.98 13.53 15.47
CA PHE A 11 13.66 13.91 14.99
C PHE A 11 13.05 15.06 15.80
N ALA A 12 13.09 14.96 17.13
CA ALA A 12 12.59 16.00 18.03
C ALA A 12 13.33 17.32 17.85
N THR A 13 14.67 17.28 17.76
CA THR A 13 15.51 18.46 17.49
C THR A 13 15.08 19.14 16.19
N GLN A 14 15.07 18.41 15.09
CA GLN A 14 14.70 18.95 13.77
C GLN A 14 13.28 19.51 13.74
N LEU A 15 12.33 18.84 14.40
CA LEU A 15 10.95 19.31 14.46
C LEU A 15 10.83 20.62 15.26
N LEU A 16 11.44 20.68 16.43
CA LEU A 16 11.40 21.88 17.28
C LEU A 16 12.09 23.07 16.62
N GLU A 17 13.24 22.87 16.00
CA GLU A 17 13.94 23.90 15.22
C GLU A 17 13.11 24.38 14.03
N TYR A 18 12.47 23.46 13.32
CA TYR A 18 11.57 23.80 12.19
C TYR A 18 10.37 24.62 12.64
N GLU A 19 9.84 24.38 13.84
CA GLU A 19 8.76 25.16 14.45
C GLU A 19 9.24 26.48 15.10
N GLY A 20 10.53 26.79 14.99
CA GLY A 20 11.12 28.05 15.44
C GLY A 20 11.61 28.05 16.89
N ALA A 21 11.78 26.89 17.53
CA ALA A 21 12.44 26.79 18.82
C ALA A 21 13.97 26.89 18.64
N LEU A 22 14.65 27.42 19.68
CA LEU A 22 16.10 27.32 19.80
C LEU A 22 16.38 26.02 20.55
N VAL A 23 17.17 25.12 19.96
CA VAL A 23 17.46 23.81 20.56
C VAL A 23 18.94 23.61 20.75
N GLU A 24 19.32 23.20 21.95
CA GLU A 24 20.69 22.86 22.30
C GLU A 24 20.77 21.41 22.80
N PRO A 25 21.86 20.69 22.48
CA PRO A 25 22.05 19.34 22.99
C PRO A 25 22.33 19.38 24.49
N LEU A 26 21.78 18.43 25.23
CA LEU A 26 21.97 18.22 26.64
C LEU A 26 22.51 16.81 26.91
N ASP A 27 23.61 16.68 27.60
CA ASP A 27 24.18 15.38 27.97
C ASP A 27 23.54 14.79 29.24
N PRO A 28 23.39 13.46 29.38
CA PRO A 28 23.50 12.47 28.31
C PRO A 28 22.19 12.32 27.51
N LEU A 29 22.32 12.27 26.21
CA LEU A 29 21.22 11.98 25.24
C LEU A 29 19.93 12.76 25.51
N GLY A 30 20.06 14.06 25.77
CA GLY A 30 18.93 14.99 25.95
C GLY A 30 18.97 16.13 24.95
N LEU A 31 18.00 17.01 25.08
CA LEU A 31 17.96 18.33 24.47
C LEU A 31 17.35 19.34 25.44
N GLU A 32 17.76 20.58 25.31
CA GLU A 32 17.13 21.74 25.91
C GLU A 32 16.60 22.64 24.82
N ALA A 33 15.36 23.12 24.95
CA ALA A 33 14.71 23.93 23.93
C ALA A 33 14.04 25.16 24.56
N MET A 34 14.24 26.33 23.95
CA MET A 34 13.45 27.51 24.22
C MET A 34 12.31 27.61 23.21
N LEU A 35 11.08 27.47 23.70
CA LEU A 35 9.88 27.37 22.87
C LEU A 35 9.20 28.73 22.64
N PRO A 36 8.86 29.11 21.40
CA PRO A 36 8.01 30.26 21.15
C PRO A 36 6.58 30.01 21.67
N GLY A 37 5.82 31.07 21.98
CA GLY A 37 4.53 30.97 22.66
C GLY A 37 3.48 30.10 21.96
N ASN A 38 3.48 30.07 20.62
CA ASN A 38 2.62 29.19 19.83
C ASN A 38 2.95 27.71 20.03
N LEU A 39 4.24 27.39 20.18
CA LEU A 39 4.70 26.02 20.37
C LEU A 39 4.47 25.56 21.81
N GLN A 40 4.61 26.47 22.79
CA GLN A 40 4.24 26.21 24.19
C GLN A 40 2.78 25.75 24.31
N GLN A 41 1.85 26.45 23.65
CA GLN A 41 0.43 26.12 23.66
C GLN A 41 0.16 24.80 22.93
N ALA A 42 0.80 24.55 21.77
CA ALA A 42 0.58 23.35 20.99
C ALA A 42 1.09 22.08 21.69
N LEU A 43 2.20 22.16 22.41
CA LEU A 43 2.80 21.06 23.15
C LEU A 43 2.31 20.93 24.58
N GLY A 44 1.66 22.00 25.13
CA GLY A 44 1.35 22.09 26.55
C GLY A 44 2.62 22.05 27.42
N ALA A 45 3.67 22.76 26.99
CA ALA A 45 5.01 22.72 27.59
C ALA A 45 5.46 24.13 28.02
N PRO A 46 6.35 24.26 29.02
CA PRO A 46 6.91 25.54 29.44
C PRO A 46 7.81 26.14 28.37
N GLU A 47 8.15 27.42 28.50
CA GLU A 47 9.09 28.14 27.62
C GLU A 47 10.43 27.43 27.51
N PHE A 48 10.98 26.97 28.63
CA PHE A 48 12.24 26.19 28.71
C PHE A 48 11.88 24.72 28.91
N LEU A 49 12.05 23.94 27.85
CA LEU A 49 11.78 22.52 27.82
C LEU A 49 13.06 21.71 27.84
N ARG A 50 13.16 20.74 28.75
CA ARG A 50 14.25 19.75 28.79
C ARG A 50 13.71 18.36 28.55
N LEU A 51 14.25 17.67 27.57
CA LEU A 51 13.85 16.29 27.24
C LEU A 51 15.07 15.36 27.33
N GLY A 52 14.85 14.17 27.91
CA GLY A 52 15.83 13.10 27.97
C GLY A 52 15.33 11.86 27.19
N PHE A 53 16.17 11.33 26.30
CA PHE A 53 15.82 10.22 25.39
C PHE A 53 16.45 8.88 25.80
N ALA A 54 17.23 8.87 26.88
CA ALA A 54 17.80 7.66 27.46
C ALA A 54 17.13 7.30 28.79
N PRO A 55 17.32 6.07 29.30
CA PRO A 55 16.90 5.69 30.66
C PRO A 55 17.55 6.58 31.74
N GLU A 56 18.77 7.01 31.51
CA GLU A 56 19.52 7.95 32.35
C GLU A 56 19.31 9.38 31.80
N ALA A 57 18.11 9.90 32.02
CA ALA A 57 17.79 11.27 31.58
C ALA A 57 18.58 12.30 32.36
N PRO A 58 18.96 13.47 31.76
CA PRO A 58 19.55 14.59 32.46
C PRO A 58 18.66 15.05 33.62
N VAL A 59 19.29 15.56 34.69
CA VAL A 59 18.55 16.03 35.87
C VAL A 59 17.60 17.16 35.48
N GLY A 60 16.31 17.01 35.87
CA GLY A 60 15.26 17.98 35.55
C GLY A 60 14.69 17.89 34.12
N ALA A 61 15.06 16.87 33.32
CA ALA A 61 14.50 16.63 32.01
C ALA A 61 13.30 15.70 32.11
N GLU A 62 12.23 15.98 31.33
CA GLU A 62 11.12 15.05 31.10
C GLU A 62 11.57 13.90 30.20
N ARG A 63 11.14 12.70 30.54
CA ARG A 63 11.47 11.52 29.73
C ARG A 63 10.67 11.49 28.44
N ALA A 64 11.36 11.53 27.30
CA ALA A 64 10.80 11.35 25.98
C ALA A 64 11.20 9.98 25.42
N SER A 65 10.23 9.09 25.24
CA SER A 65 10.39 7.76 24.64
C SER A 65 9.30 7.51 23.59
N LEU A 66 9.44 6.44 22.81
CA LEU A 66 8.41 6.04 21.86
C LEU A 66 7.07 5.65 22.53
N GLU A 67 7.10 5.37 23.83
CA GLU A 67 5.92 4.99 24.64
C GLU A 67 5.37 6.18 25.46
N SER A 68 6.06 7.33 25.46
CA SER A 68 5.63 8.54 26.16
C SER A 68 4.67 9.39 25.31
N ASP A 69 3.93 10.29 25.97
CA ASP A 69 3.02 11.25 25.32
C ASP A 69 3.74 12.20 24.35
N TRP A 70 5.07 12.31 24.44
CA TRP A 70 5.86 13.19 23.58
C TRP A 70 5.77 12.80 22.10
N LEU A 71 5.76 11.51 21.78
CA LEU A 71 5.57 11.08 20.40
C LEU A 71 4.20 11.52 19.86
N GLU A 72 3.15 11.45 20.68
CA GLU A 72 1.82 11.90 20.29
C GLU A 72 1.74 13.43 20.16
N LYS A 73 2.37 14.17 21.10
CA LYS A 73 2.47 15.64 21.06
C LYS A 73 3.16 16.10 19.78
N PHE A 74 4.31 15.51 19.43
CA PHE A 74 4.99 15.79 18.17
C PHE A 74 4.19 15.36 16.95
N GLY A 75 3.47 14.25 17.02
CA GLY A 75 2.55 13.81 15.97
C GLY A 75 1.44 14.83 15.68
N ARG A 76 0.91 15.48 16.71
CA ARG A 76 -0.09 16.56 16.57
C ARG A 76 0.47 17.81 15.89
N LEU A 77 1.73 18.18 16.16
CA LEU A 77 2.39 19.29 15.45
C LEU A 77 2.53 19.02 13.95
N LEU A 78 2.69 17.74 13.58
CA LEU A 78 2.80 17.30 12.19
C LEU A 78 1.44 17.04 11.54
N ASP A 79 0.33 17.06 12.31
CA ASP A 79 -0.99 16.77 11.78
C ASP A 79 -1.33 17.74 10.62
N GLU A 80 -1.62 17.15 9.46
CA GLU A 80 -1.80 17.83 8.17
C GLU A 80 -0.55 18.38 7.46
N ARG A 81 0.60 18.49 8.13
CA ARG A 81 1.85 18.94 7.52
C ARG A 81 2.58 17.77 6.85
N GLY A 82 3.28 18.06 5.76
CA GLY A 82 4.05 17.05 5.02
C GLY A 82 3.23 15.98 4.32
N ARG A 83 1.90 16.04 4.34
CA ARG A 83 1.04 15.06 3.66
C ARG A 83 1.19 15.10 2.14
N ARG A 84 1.60 16.24 1.60
CA ARG A 84 1.90 16.42 0.18
C ARG A 84 3.22 17.15 0.04
N LEU A 85 4.18 16.46 -0.51
CA LEU A 85 5.50 17.00 -0.77
C LEU A 85 5.79 16.97 -2.27
N ARG A 86 6.53 17.96 -2.75
CA ARG A 86 7.01 18.02 -4.12
C ARG A 86 8.52 18.26 -4.11
N PHE A 87 9.23 17.39 -4.80
CA PHE A 87 10.67 17.49 -4.99
C PHE A 87 11.00 17.51 -6.47
N THR A 88 12.05 18.26 -6.81
CA THR A 88 12.68 18.17 -8.13
C THR A 88 14.09 17.64 -7.92
N ALA A 89 14.36 16.45 -8.43
CA ALA A 89 15.67 15.84 -8.31
C ALA A 89 16.66 16.48 -9.30
N ASN A 90 17.82 16.87 -8.81
CA ASN A 90 18.94 17.31 -9.65
C ASN A 90 19.75 16.07 -10.04
N VAL A 91 19.51 15.57 -11.24
CA VAL A 91 20.13 14.34 -11.71
C VAL A 91 20.74 14.54 -13.08
N VAL A 92 22.01 14.17 -13.22
CA VAL A 92 22.63 14.04 -14.53
C VAL A 92 22.09 12.78 -15.20
N VAL A 93 21.49 12.94 -16.36
CA VAL A 93 20.93 11.82 -17.13
C VAL A 93 21.96 11.35 -18.16
N PRO A 94 22.67 10.24 -17.91
CA PRO A 94 23.61 9.71 -18.86
C PRO A 94 22.87 9.14 -20.09
N PRO A 95 23.51 9.09 -21.24
CA PRO A 95 22.98 8.36 -22.38
C PRO A 95 22.72 6.90 -21.99
N LEU A 96 21.56 6.38 -22.36
CA LEU A 96 21.22 4.98 -22.09
C LEU A 96 21.99 4.06 -23.04
N GLY A 97 23.00 3.39 -22.53
CA GLY A 97 23.70 2.34 -23.26
C GLY A 97 22.82 1.10 -23.43
N HIS A 98 22.95 0.43 -24.59
CA HIS A 98 22.22 -0.82 -24.87
C HIS A 98 20.70 -0.74 -24.63
N VAL A 99 20.08 0.33 -25.12
CA VAL A 99 18.65 0.61 -24.96
C VAL A 99 17.79 -0.59 -25.35
N GLU A 100 18.09 -1.21 -26.48
CA GLU A 100 17.35 -2.37 -27.00
C GLU A 100 17.32 -3.52 -26.00
N ARG A 101 18.48 -3.91 -25.47
CA ARG A 101 18.56 -4.97 -24.44
C ARG A 101 17.83 -4.61 -23.16
N THR A 102 17.85 -3.33 -22.77
CA THR A 102 17.11 -2.85 -21.60
C THR A 102 15.61 -2.98 -21.83
N VAL A 103 15.13 -2.61 -23.01
CA VAL A 103 13.71 -2.73 -23.37
C VAL A 103 13.30 -4.21 -23.45
N GLU A 104 14.05 -5.04 -24.15
CA GLU A 104 13.76 -6.48 -24.29
C GLU A 104 13.62 -7.20 -22.95
N ARG A 105 14.48 -6.85 -22.00
CA ARG A 105 14.42 -7.44 -20.63
C ARG A 105 13.21 -7.00 -19.84
N ASN A 106 12.74 -5.77 -20.02
CA ASN A 106 11.70 -5.17 -19.17
C ASN A 106 10.30 -5.17 -19.81
N VAL A 107 10.21 -5.27 -21.14
CA VAL A 107 8.94 -5.20 -21.87
C VAL A 107 8.54 -6.57 -22.40
N VAL A 108 7.72 -7.27 -21.64
CA VAL A 108 7.21 -8.60 -22.02
C VAL A 108 5.73 -8.50 -22.37
N LEU A 109 5.42 -8.55 -23.68
CA LEU A 109 4.07 -8.57 -24.24
C LEU A 109 3.77 -9.96 -24.77
N GLN A 110 2.71 -10.63 -24.24
CA GLN A 110 2.39 -12.01 -24.62
C GLN A 110 1.78 -12.12 -26.02
N ASN A 111 1.08 -11.10 -26.48
CA ASN A 111 0.21 -11.17 -27.66
C ASN A 111 0.35 -9.97 -28.60
N ALA A 112 1.38 -9.17 -28.44
CA ALA A 112 1.67 -8.03 -29.27
C ALA A 112 3.19 -7.94 -29.52
N VAL A 113 3.56 -7.28 -30.61
CA VAL A 113 4.94 -6.94 -30.92
C VAL A 113 5.15 -5.44 -30.73
N TYR A 114 6.37 -5.03 -30.49
CA TYR A 114 6.71 -3.61 -30.41
C TYR A 114 7.96 -3.31 -31.21
N ARG A 115 8.11 -2.06 -31.58
CA ARG A 115 9.33 -1.49 -32.14
C ARG A 115 9.69 -0.22 -31.37
N MET A 116 10.95 0.00 -31.15
CA MET A 116 11.48 1.25 -30.61
C MET A 116 11.47 2.31 -31.71
N SER A 117 11.01 3.52 -31.40
CA SER A 117 10.93 4.62 -32.36
C SER A 117 11.90 5.75 -32.05
N GLN A 118 12.09 6.08 -30.78
CA GLN A 118 12.90 7.22 -30.35
C GLN A 118 13.40 7.04 -28.91
N VAL A 119 14.55 7.65 -28.61
CA VAL A 119 15.05 7.85 -27.26
C VAL A 119 15.42 9.31 -27.09
N GLU A 120 14.91 9.95 -26.04
CA GLU A 120 15.15 11.37 -25.79
C GLU A 120 15.25 11.68 -24.31
N GLN A 121 15.93 12.75 -23.95
CA GLN A 121 15.84 13.30 -22.60
C GLN A 121 14.51 14.00 -22.40
N ALA A 122 13.84 13.70 -21.29
CA ALA A 122 12.54 14.27 -20.97
C ALA A 122 12.37 14.47 -19.46
N TRP A 123 11.42 15.30 -19.09
CA TRP A 123 10.97 15.42 -17.72
C TRP A 123 9.85 14.42 -17.43
N THR A 124 9.91 13.82 -16.24
CA THR A 124 8.86 12.91 -15.75
C THR A 124 8.38 13.30 -14.36
N ARG A 125 7.24 12.75 -13.97
CA ARG A 125 6.61 12.96 -12.66
C ARG A 125 6.23 11.60 -12.08
N TYR A 126 6.84 11.26 -10.97
CA TYR A 126 6.47 10.11 -10.17
C TYR A 126 5.63 10.57 -9.00
N LEU A 127 4.50 9.93 -8.78
CA LEU A 127 3.68 10.14 -7.60
C LEU A 127 3.79 8.93 -6.70
N ILE A 128 4.40 9.12 -5.54
CA ILE A 128 4.63 8.08 -4.54
C ILE A 128 3.63 8.24 -3.42
N PHE A 129 2.95 7.16 -3.08
CA PHE A 129 1.97 7.09 -2.01
C PHE A 129 2.51 6.26 -0.86
N ILE A 130 2.33 6.77 0.36
CA ILE A 130 2.62 6.06 1.60
C ILE A 130 1.29 5.87 2.33
N PHE A 131 0.98 4.61 2.68
CA PHE A 131 -0.25 4.22 3.37
C PHE A 131 0.08 3.47 4.65
N ARG A 132 -0.77 3.67 5.66
CA ARG A 132 -0.87 2.81 6.83
C ARG A 132 -2.00 1.82 6.61
N TYR A 133 -1.81 0.58 7.01
CA TYR A 133 -2.88 -0.39 7.09
C TYR A 133 -3.02 -0.90 8.53
N THR A 134 -4.26 -1.19 8.90
CA THR A 134 -4.63 -1.86 10.15
C THR A 134 -5.52 -3.03 9.79
N ALA A 135 -5.04 -4.23 10.07
CA ALA A 135 -5.76 -5.48 9.88
C ALA A 135 -6.19 -6.02 11.26
N ILE A 136 -7.47 -6.29 11.43
CA ILE A 136 -8.07 -6.75 12.68
C ILE A 136 -8.81 -8.05 12.40
N SER A 137 -8.51 -9.08 13.19
CA SER A 137 -9.17 -10.38 13.24
C SER A 137 -9.15 -10.87 14.70
N ASP A 138 -8.77 -12.13 14.95
CA ASP A 138 -8.40 -12.65 16.28
C ASP A 138 -7.20 -11.91 16.89
N GLU A 139 -6.36 -11.36 16.03
CA GLU A 139 -5.21 -10.51 16.37
C GLU A 139 -5.25 -9.21 15.56
N LYS A 140 -4.51 -8.18 16.03
CA LYS A 140 -4.30 -6.92 15.31
C LYS A 140 -2.93 -6.90 14.63
N ARG A 141 -2.87 -6.50 13.36
CA ARG A 141 -1.64 -6.26 12.60
C ARG A 141 -1.66 -4.89 11.96
N GLU A 142 -0.60 -4.12 12.16
CA GLU A 142 -0.42 -2.81 11.55
C GLU A 142 0.88 -2.75 10.77
N GLY A 143 0.93 -1.86 9.80
CA GLY A 143 2.14 -1.62 9.03
C GLY A 143 1.97 -0.48 8.03
N ILE A 144 3.06 -0.18 7.36
CA ILE A 144 3.14 0.84 6.31
C ILE A 144 3.51 0.14 5.01
N PHE A 145 2.89 0.57 3.92
CA PHE A 145 3.32 0.20 2.58
C PHE A 145 3.35 1.42 1.67
N LYS A 146 4.12 1.31 0.62
CA LYS A 146 4.32 2.38 -0.34
C LYS A 146 4.29 1.84 -1.76
N PHE A 147 3.87 2.68 -2.70
CA PHE A 147 3.93 2.40 -4.12
C PHE A 147 3.99 3.69 -4.91
N GLY A 148 4.44 3.61 -6.14
CA GLY A 148 4.59 4.76 -7.01
C GLY A 148 3.93 4.57 -8.37
N ILE A 149 3.53 5.67 -8.99
CA ILE A 149 2.98 5.71 -10.36
C ILE A 149 3.71 6.81 -11.14
N ASN A 150 4.21 6.46 -12.33
CA ASN A 150 4.65 7.45 -13.29
C ASN A 150 3.42 8.10 -13.95
N LEU A 151 3.26 9.40 -13.82
CA LEU A 151 2.10 10.14 -14.35
C LEU A 151 2.16 10.35 -15.88
N ILE A 152 3.28 10.03 -16.55
CA ILE A 152 3.39 10.08 -18.01
C ILE A 152 2.65 8.91 -18.65
N ASN A 153 2.97 7.70 -18.19
CA ASN A 153 2.58 6.46 -18.86
C ASN A 153 1.65 5.58 -18.02
N GLY A 154 1.50 5.88 -16.71
CA GLY A 154 0.71 5.08 -15.78
C GLY A 154 1.40 3.83 -15.27
N SER A 155 2.70 3.71 -15.49
CA SER A 155 3.49 2.60 -14.95
C SER A 155 3.52 2.63 -13.43
N ALA A 156 3.30 1.48 -12.83
CA ALA A 156 3.56 1.29 -11.41
C ALA A 156 5.06 1.09 -11.20
N VAL A 157 5.67 1.92 -10.35
CA VAL A 157 7.13 1.97 -10.16
C VAL A 157 7.55 1.46 -8.78
N ASP A 158 6.81 0.50 -8.24
CA ASP A 158 7.07 -0.08 -6.90
C ASP A 158 8.53 -0.50 -6.68
N PRO A 159 9.21 -1.15 -7.64
CA PRO A 159 10.59 -1.56 -7.47
C PRO A 159 11.59 -0.41 -7.28
N MET A 160 11.22 0.81 -7.70
CA MET A 160 12.08 1.99 -7.63
C MET A 160 11.78 2.91 -6.45
N VAL A 161 10.66 2.70 -5.75
CA VAL A 161 10.13 3.66 -4.75
C VAL A 161 11.15 3.97 -3.67
N ASP A 162 11.92 2.99 -3.20
CA ASP A 162 12.90 3.19 -2.14
C ASP A 162 14.05 4.10 -2.57
N GLN A 163 14.58 3.90 -3.77
CA GLN A 163 15.64 4.73 -4.34
C GLN A 163 15.14 6.15 -4.63
N LEU A 164 13.91 6.29 -5.12
CA LEU A 164 13.30 7.58 -5.38
C LEU A 164 13.04 8.38 -4.09
N LEU A 165 12.61 7.71 -3.02
CA LEU A 165 12.45 8.33 -1.70
C LEU A 165 13.80 8.73 -1.11
N ALA A 166 14.81 7.88 -1.18
CA ALA A 166 16.14 8.18 -0.69
C ALA A 166 16.72 9.43 -1.40
N ALA A 167 16.58 9.52 -2.71
CA ALA A 167 17.02 10.69 -3.48
C ALA A 167 16.23 11.96 -3.15
N ALA A 168 14.95 11.85 -2.82
CA ALA A 168 14.14 12.99 -2.41
C ALA A 168 14.53 13.51 -1.01
N MET A 169 15.11 12.67 -0.16
CA MET A 169 15.56 13.00 1.19
C MET A 169 17.03 13.46 1.22
N ASP A 170 17.76 13.35 0.12
CA ASP A 170 19.14 13.83 0.02
C ASP A 170 19.16 15.34 -0.24
N GLU A 171 19.57 16.12 0.77
CA GLU A 171 19.65 17.58 0.69
C GLU A 171 20.62 18.05 -0.40
N SER A 172 21.66 17.27 -0.70
CA SER A 172 22.63 17.60 -1.75
C SER A 172 22.02 17.52 -3.15
N ALA A 173 21.07 16.62 -3.35
CA ALA A 173 20.36 16.44 -4.61
C ALA A 173 19.30 17.54 -4.87
N THR A 174 18.94 18.32 -3.85
CA THR A 174 17.89 19.35 -3.97
C THR A 174 18.46 20.77 -4.15
N ARG A 175 19.76 21.00 -3.91
CA ARG A 175 20.40 22.30 -4.09
C ARG A 175 20.70 22.60 -5.57
N ALA A 176 20.14 23.66 -6.10
CA ALA A 176 20.38 24.19 -7.45
C ALA A 176 19.80 23.36 -8.62
N VAL A 177 18.49 23.24 -8.65
CA VAL A 177 17.77 22.51 -9.71
C VAL A 177 17.27 23.45 -10.79
N THR A 178 17.56 23.13 -12.06
CA THR A 178 16.84 23.67 -13.21
C THR A 178 15.40 23.14 -13.14
N LYS A 179 14.43 24.00 -12.79
CA LYS A 179 13.02 23.59 -12.73
C LYS A 179 12.46 23.45 -14.14
N PRO A 180 11.69 22.41 -14.43
CA PRO A 180 11.01 22.31 -15.70
C PRO A 180 9.99 23.44 -15.86
N THR A 181 9.81 23.93 -17.07
CA THR A 181 8.70 24.81 -17.41
C THR A 181 7.38 24.03 -17.39
N ALA A 182 6.26 24.70 -17.18
CA ALA A 182 4.94 24.05 -17.16
C ALA A 182 4.64 23.27 -18.46
N THR A 183 5.18 23.72 -19.60
CA THR A 183 5.04 23.06 -20.90
C THR A 183 5.84 21.75 -21.04
N GLN A 184 6.85 21.55 -20.21
CA GLN A 184 7.67 20.33 -20.21
C GLN A 184 7.08 19.20 -19.37
N LEU A 185 6.11 19.52 -18.51
CA LEU A 185 5.42 18.53 -17.70
C LEU A 185 4.15 18.06 -18.41
N PRO A 186 3.83 16.77 -18.32
CA PRO A 186 2.59 16.25 -18.89
C PRO A 186 1.38 16.84 -18.19
N ALA A 187 0.25 16.81 -18.89
CA ALA A 187 -1.03 17.15 -18.30
C ALA A 187 -1.30 16.34 -17.04
N ASP A 188 -1.90 16.98 -16.04
CA ASP A 188 -2.23 16.32 -14.79
C ASP A 188 -3.25 15.20 -14.98
N TRP A 189 -3.07 14.12 -14.24
CA TRP A 189 -4.11 13.14 -14.10
C TRP A 189 -5.31 13.77 -13.39
N THR A 190 -6.51 13.49 -13.89
CA THR A 190 -7.71 13.90 -13.19
C THR A 190 -7.78 13.23 -11.82
N GLY A 191 -8.35 13.92 -10.84
CA GLY A 191 -8.54 13.34 -9.49
C GLY A 191 -9.27 12.00 -9.51
N GLU A 192 -10.24 11.82 -10.41
CA GLU A 192 -10.95 10.56 -10.60
C GLU A 192 -10.06 9.43 -11.13
N ARG A 193 -9.19 9.72 -12.10
CA ARG A 193 -8.24 8.73 -12.62
C ARG A 193 -7.27 8.28 -11.53
N LEU A 194 -6.77 9.23 -10.74
CA LEU A 194 -5.86 8.96 -9.64
C LEU A 194 -6.56 8.14 -8.54
N LYS A 195 -7.76 8.57 -8.13
CA LYS A 195 -8.58 7.85 -7.16
C LYS A 195 -8.83 6.40 -7.60
N LYS A 196 -9.19 6.19 -8.86
CA LYS A 196 -9.39 4.85 -9.43
C LYS A 196 -8.12 4.01 -9.37
N ALA A 197 -6.96 4.58 -9.72
CA ALA A 197 -5.68 3.88 -9.66
C ALA A 197 -5.34 3.47 -8.23
N VAL A 198 -5.42 4.39 -7.27
CA VAL A 198 -5.14 4.13 -5.85
C VAL A 198 -6.10 3.11 -5.26
N THR A 199 -7.41 3.25 -5.50
CA THR A 199 -8.42 2.31 -4.98
C THR A 199 -8.20 0.88 -5.46
N ARG A 200 -7.67 0.70 -6.66
CA ARG A 200 -7.34 -0.63 -7.21
C ARG A 200 -5.97 -1.14 -6.78
N ALA A 201 -5.00 -0.25 -6.73
CA ALA A 201 -3.61 -0.61 -6.44
C ALA A 201 -3.35 -0.94 -4.96
N ALA A 202 -3.93 -0.18 -4.03
CA ALA A 202 -3.66 -0.32 -2.60
C ALA A 202 -4.08 -1.67 -2.01
N PRO A 203 -5.30 -2.21 -2.26
CA PRO A 203 -5.70 -3.50 -1.72
C PRO A 203 -4.83 -4.67 -2.18
N VAL A 204 -4.33 -4.64 -3.43
CA VAL A 204 -3.44 -5.69 -3.96
C VAL A 204 -2.14 -5.74 -3.17
N ARG A 205 -1.56 -4.58 -2.87
CA ARG A 205 -0.29 -4.48 -2.14
C ARG A 205 -0.42 -4.86 -0.67
N VAL A 206 -1.47 -4.38 -0.01
CA VAL A 206 -1.75 -4.77 1.38
C VAL A 206 -1.93 -6.27 1.52
N ARG A 207 -2.58 -6.93 0.54
CA ARG A 207 -2.73 -8.38 0.55
C ARG A 207 -1.37 -9.10 0.54
N ALA A 208 -0.40 -8.61 -0.23
CA ALA A 208 0.95 -9.16 -0.22
C ALA A 208 1.61 -9.02 1.16
N HIS A 209 1.50 -7.85 1.79
CA HIS A 209 2.01 -7.61 3.15
C HIS A 209 1.32 -8.45 4.23
N LEU A 210 0.04 -8.77 4.05
CA LEU A 210 -0.75 -9.55 5.00
C LEU A 210 -0.70 -11.06 4.75
N SER A 211 -0.02 -11.56 3.72
CA SER A 211 -0.05 -12.97 3.33
C SER A 211 0.32 -13.92 4.47
N GLN A 212 1.41 -13.64 5.18
CA GLN A 212 1.84 -14.46 6.32
C GLN A 212 0.86 -14.39 7.50
N PHE A 213 0.31 -13.20 7.78
CA PHE A 213 -0.69 -12.99 8.81
C PHE A 213 -1.97 -13.80 8.52
N VAL A 214 -2.48 -13.71 7.29
CA VAL A 214 -3.67 -14.45 6.84
C VAL A 214 -3.45 -15.96 6.92
N ASN A 215 -2.30 -16.45 6.47
CA ASN A 215 -1.96 -17.87 6.57
C ASN A 215 -1.85 -18.33 8.02
N GLY A 216 -1.31 -17.51 8.92
CA GLY A 216 -1.25 -17.78 10.35
C GLY A 216 -2.65 -17.84 10.99
N MET A 217 -3.50 -16.85 10.69
CA MET A 217 -4.88 -16.76 11.11
C MET A 217 -5.69 -18.00 10.64
N GLN A 218 -5.56 -18.39 9.38
CA GLN A 218 -6.25 -19.58 8.85
C GLN A 218 -5.86 -20.84 9.61
N ARG A 219 -4.57 -21.06 9.85
CA ARG A 219 -4.09 -22.22 10.63
C ARG A 219 -4.62 -22.23 12.08
N ARG A 220 -4.80 -21.04 12.69
CA ARG A 220 -5.41 -20.97 14.03
C ARG A 220 -6.90 -21.30 13.99
N LEU A 221 -7.62 -20.74 13.02
CA LEU A 221 -9.03 -21.05 12.81
C LEU A 221 -9.27 -22.56 12.59
N ASP A 222 -8.47 -23.17 11.72
CA ASP A 222 -8.61 -24.61 11.41
C ASP A 222 -8.40 -25.47 12.66
N ARG A 223 -7.38 -25.18 13.47
CA ARG A 223 -7.14 -25.89 14.75
C ARG A 223 -8.28 -25.70 15.75
N ASP A 224 -8.82 -24.51 15.85
CA ASP A 224 -9.90 -24.23 16.79
C ASP A 224 -11.21 -24.90 16.33
N LEU A 225 -11.47 -24.93 15.02
CA LEU A 225 -12.59 -25.69 14.44
C LEU A 225 -12.43 -27.20 14.68
N GLU A 226 -11.24 -27.75 14.52
CA GLU A 226 -10.96 -29.16 14.80
C GLU A 226 -11.21 -29.52 16.28
N ARG A 227 -10.72 -28.71 17.22
CA ARG A 227 -11.00 -28.88 18.66
C ARG A 227 -12.48 -28.86 18.97
N LEU A 228 -13.24 -27.92 18.37
CA LEU A 228 -14.69 -27.88 18.52
C LEU A 228 -15.36 -29.14 17.99
N HIS A 229 -14.92 -29.60 16.79
CA HIS A 229 -15.45 -30.80 16.17
C HIS A 229 -15.21 -32.05 17.04
N GLU A 230 -14.00 -32.21 17.56
CA GLU A 230 -13.63 -33.32 18.44
C GLU A 230 -14.46 -33.29 19.75
N TYR A 231 -14.58 -32.12 20.39
CA TYR A 231 -15.33 -31.96 21.62
C TYR A 231 -16.81 -32.33 21.45
N PHE A 232 -17.49 -31.70 20.50
CA PHE A 232 -18.92 -31.96 20.26
C PHE A 232 -19.16 -33.34 19.63
N GLY A 233 -18.20 -33.83 18.84
CA GLY A 233 -18.20 -35.18 18.33
C GLY A 233 -18.19 -36.21 19.45
N GLY A 234 -17.32 -36.07 20.47
CA GLY A 234 -17.23 -36.90 21.65
C GLY A 234 -18.54 -36.90 22.48
N LEU A 235 -19.13 -35.73 22.70
CA LEU A 235 -20.43 -35.63 23.41
C LEU A 235 -21.55 -36.37 22.67
N ARG A 236 -21.64 -36.24 21.37
CA ARG A 236 -22.63 -36.94 20.54
C ARG A 236 -22.41 -38.45 20.57
N GLU A 237 -21.17 -38.89 20.42
CA GLU A 237 -20.82 -40.29 20.43
C GLU A 237 -21.14 -40.96 21.77
N GLU A 238 -20.86 -40.28 22.90
CA GLU A 238 -21.24 -40.75 24.23
C GLU A 238 -22.77 -41.01 24.37
N SER A 239 -23.57 -40.04 23.93
CA SER A 239 -25.02 -40.17 23.93
C SER A 239 -25.52 -41.27 22.98
N TRP A 240 -24.92 -41.38 21.81
CA TRP A 240 -25.21 -42.48 20.86
C TRP A 240 -24.86 -43.88 21.45
N ARG A 241 -23.75 -44.01 22.17
CA ARG A 241 -23.38 -45.27 22.86
C ARG A 241 -24.38 -45.61 23.96
N LYS A 242 -24.88 -44.65 24.71
CA LYS A 242 -25.93 -44.85 25.75
C LYS A 242 -27.26 -45.32 25.13
N LEU A 243 -27.66 -44.70 24.00
CA LEU A 243 -28.83 -45.13 23.23
C LEU A 243 -28.72 -46.57 22.73
N LYS A 244 -27.58 -46.96 22.12
CA LYS A 244 -27.34 -48.30 21.62
C LYS A 244 -27.37 -49.36 22.70
N ARG A 245 -26.88 -49.02 23.93
CA ARG A 245 -26.83 -49.94 25.08
C ARG A 245 -28.16 -50.00 25.83
N ARG A 246 -29.19 -49.27 25.39
CA ARG A 246 -30.49 -49.13 26.12
C ARG A 246 -30.34 -48.73 27.58
N LYS A 247 -29.26 -47.98 27.89
CA LYS A 247 -29.00 -47.44 29.23
C LYS A 247 -29.48 -46.02 29.31
N GLY A 248 -30.52 -45.72 30.10
CA GLY A 248 -31.06 -44.38 30.29
C GLY A 248 -32.32 -44.08 29.47
N ASP A 249 -32.85 -42.88 29.63
CA ASP A 249 -34.00 -42.39 28.90
C ASP A 249 -33.63 -42.00 27.47
N ALA A 250 -34.15 -42.77 26.52
CA ALA A 250 -33.86 -42.60 25.10
C ALA A 250 -34.30 -41.19 24.55
N ALA A 251 -35.37 -40.64 25.09
CA ALA A 251 -35.86 -39.29 24.72
C ALA A 251 -34.85 -38.23 25.16
N ARG A 252 -34.36 -38.37 26.39
CA ARG A 252 -33.36 -37.44 26.96
C ARG A 252 -32.04 -37.48 26.21
N GLU A 253 -31.54 -38.66 25.82
CA GLU A 253 -30.28 -38.74 25.05
C GLU A 253 -30.43 -38.20 23.64
N ARG A 254 -31.60 -38.32 22.99
CA ARG A 254 -31.87 -37.67 21.69
C ARG A 254 -31.83 -36.16 21.81
N LEU A 255 -32.50 -35.60 22.83
CA LEU A 255 -32.46 -34.15 23.08
C LEU A 255 -31.05 -33.63 23.36
N ARG A 256 -30.19 -34.43 24.02
CA ARG A 256 -28.77 -34.08 24.22
C ARG A 256 -27.98 -34.01 22.92
N ILE A 257 -28.23 -34.97 22.02
CA ILE A 257 -27.56 -34.96 20.68
C ILE A 257 -27.99 -33.72 19.90
N GLU A 258 -29.29 -33.42 19.87
CA GLU A 258 -29.81 -32.23 19.18
C GLU A 258 -29.30 -30.92 19.79
N ALA A 259 -29.21 -30.85 21.13
CA ALA A 259 -28.64 -29.69 21.80
C ALA A 259 -27.15 -29.51 21.50
N ALA A 260 -26.38 -30.59 21.54
CA ALA A 260 -24.96 -30.56 21.21
C ALA A 260 -24.73 -30.12 19.73
N GLU A 261 -25.57 -30.57 18.79
CA GLU A 261 -25.45 -30.14 17.40
C GLU A 261 -25.78 -28.66 17.22
N ARG A 262 -26.86 -28.17 17.86
CA ARG A 262 -27.21 -26.74 17.79
C ARG A 262 -26.10 -25.85 18.39
N GLU A 263 -25.58 -26.25 19.56
CA GLU A 263 -24.50 -25.52 20.20
C GLU A 263 -23.22 -25.54 19.37
N TYR A 264 -22.87 -26.66 18.74
CA TYR A 264 -21.75 -26.77 17.81
C TYR A 264 -21.89 -25.76 16.67
N GLN A 265 -23.06 -25.66 16.01
CA GLN A 265 -23.27 -24.74 14.90
C GLN A 265 -23.13 -23.27 15.34
N VAL A 266 -23.65 -22.92 16.52
CA VAL A 266 -23.50 -21.56 17.09
C VAL A 266 -22.02 -21.27 17.36
N LYS A 267 -21.30 -22.17 18.00
CA LYS A 267 -19.87 -21.98 18.31
C LYS A 267 -19.00 -21.88 17.04
N VAL A 268 -19.30 -22.66 16.00
CA VAL A 268 -18.63 -22.55 14.70
C VAL A 268 -18.90 -21.19 14.06
N ALA A 269 -20.14 -20.68 14.13
CA ALA A 269 -20.47 -19.37 13.59
C ALA A 269 -19.75 -18.23 14.35
N ASP A 270 -19.75 -18.28 15.69
CA ASP A 270 -19.04 -17.32 16.54
C ASP A 270 -17.54 -17.32 16.26
N LEU A 271 -16.95 -18.52 16.10
CA LEU A 271 -15.52 -18.67 15.81
C LEU A 271 -15.19 -18.07 14.44
N LYS A 272 -15.98 -18.36 13.41
CA LYS A 272 -15.80 -17.75 12.08
C LYS A 272 -15.91 -16.25 12.10
N GLN A 273 -16.84 -15.70 12.90
CA GLN A 273 -16.98 -14.26 13.10
C GLN A 273 -15.78 -13.64 13.81
N LYS A 274 -15.23 -14.31 14.83
CA LYS A 274 -14.01 -13.88 15.54
C LYS A 274 -12.82 -13.77 14.62
N TYR A 275 -12.70 -14.70 13.65
CA TYR A 275 -11.62 -14.74 12.66
C TYR A 275 -11.95 -13.94 11.39
N ASP A 276 -13.04 -13.17 11.34
CA ASP A 276 -13.35 -12.30 10.20
C ASP A 276 -12.31 -11.18 10.08
N LEU A 277 -11.66 -11.11 8.90
CA LEU A 277 -10.58 -10.17 8.65
C LEU A 277 -11.12 -8.85 8.13
N ARG A 278 -10.87 -7.77 8.88
CA ARG A 278 -11.16 -6.39 8.48
C ARG A 278 -9.86 -5.63 8.27
N VAL A 279 -9.72 -5.02 7.10
CA VAL A 279 -8.53 -4.24 6.75
C VAL A 279 -8.93 -2.81 6.46
N ASN A 280 -8.36 -1.88 7.22
CA ASN A 280 -8.46 -0.44 7.00
C ASN A 280 -7.16 0.06 6.36
N ILE A 281 -7.28 0.92 5.34
CA ILE A 281 -6.14 1.52 4.61
C ILE A 281 -6.31 3.03 4.65
N GLU A 282 -5.32 3.72 5.20
CA GLU A 282 -5.32 5.17 5.38
C GLU A 282 -4.12 5.81 4.68
N PRO A 283 -4.32 6.88 3.88
CA PRO A 283 -3.22 7.62 3.30
C PRO A 283 -2.47 8.38 4.40
N VAL A 284 -1.16 8.25 4.43
CA VAL A 284 -0.25 8.97 5.32
C VAL A 284 0.34 10.16 4.59
N GLN A 285 0.97 9.91 3.43
CA GLN A 285 1.72 10.91 2.69
C GLN A 285 1.68 10.65 1.20
N THR A 286 1.79 11.70 0.43
CA THR A 286 1.98 11.67 -1.03
C THR A 286 3.18 12.53 -1.39
N LEU A 287 4.13 11.96 -2.11
CA LEU A 287 5.31 12.62 -2.63
C LEU A 287 5.23 12.70 -4.15
N GLU A 288 5.36 13.89 -4.70
CA GLU A 288 5.55 14.12 -6.13
C GLU A 288 7.05 14.35 -6.38
N LEU A 289 7.68 13.44 -7.10
CA LEU A 289 9.06 13.57 -7.53
C LEU A 289 9.13 13.91 -9.02
N ILE A 290 9.71 15.05 -9.33
CA ILE A 290 9.99 15.51 -10.69
C ILE A 290 11.45 15.23 -10.98
N SER A 291 11.74 14.56 -12.09
CA SER A 291 13.11 14.17 -12.48
C SER A 291 13.30 14.19 -13.99
N GLN A 292 14.52 14.40 -14.41
CA GLN A 292 14.92 14.11 -15.78
C GLN A 292 15.17 12.62 -15.97
N VAL A 293 14.83 12.09 -17.15
CA VAL A 293 14.91 10.68 -17.52
C VAL A 293 15.31 10.51 -18.98
N GLN A 294 15.71 9.30 -19.37
CA GLN A 294 15.73 8.91 -20.77
C GLN A 294 14.38 8.28 -21.12
N ARG A 295 13.63 8.93 -21.97
CA ARG A 295 12.33 8.47 -22.46
C ARG A 295 12.50 7.62 -23.69
N VAL A 296 12.03 6.38 -23.61
CA VAL A 296 12.04 5.42 -24.71
C VAL A 296 10.64 5.33 -25.29
N ALA A 297 10.46 5.77 -26.51
CA ALA A 297 9.17 5.69 -27.20
C ALA A 297 9.07 4.36 -27.96
N LEU A 298 8.02 3.62 -27.68
CA LEU A 298 7.69 2.34 -28.30
C LEU A 298 6.40 2.46 -29.12
N VAL A 299 6.34 1.78 -30.23
CA VAL A 299 5.10 1.57 -31.00
C VAL A 299 4.72 0.11 -30.85
N ILE A 300 3.66 -0.14 -30.12
CA ILE A 300 3.08 -1.47 -29.89
C ILE A 300 2.10 -1.75 -31.03
N LYS A 301 2.29 -2.88 -31.71
CA LYS A 301 1.43 -3.33 -32.79
C LYS A 301 0.62 -4.55 -32.38
N ARG A 302 -0.69 -4.45 -32.60
CA ARG A 302 -1.66 -5.52 -32.39
C ARG A 302 -2.48 -5.72 -33.66
N ARG A 303 -3.28 -6.77 -33.71
CA ARG A 303 -4.06 -7.15 -34.91
C ARG A 303 -4.90 -6.02 -35.50
N LYS A 304 -5.53 -5.19 -34.67
CA LYS A 304 -6.47 -4.13 -35.07
C LYS A 304 -5.87 -2.71 -35.06
N GLY A 305 -4.63 -2.53 -34.68
CA GLY A 305 -4.04 -1.19 -34.60
C GLY A 305 -2.68 -1.11 -33.94
N GLU A 306 -2.20 0.12 -33.86
CA GLU A 306 -0.94 0.46 -33.23
C GLU A 306 -1.19 1.48 -32.10
N ARG A 307 -0.37 1.40 -31.04
CA ARG A 307 -0.40 2.33 -29.91
C ARG A 307 1.02 2.77 -29.59
N LYS A 308 1.21 4.07 -29.37
CA LYS A 308 2.45 4.62 -28.81
C LYS A 308 2.47 4.45 -27.31
N LEU A 309 3.58 4.00 -26.77
CA LEU A 309 3.87 3.89 -25.35
C LEU A 309 5.23 4.52 -25.08
N ALA A 310 5.30 5.43 -24.12
CA ALA A 310 6.56 5.99 -23.64
C ALA A 310 6.91 5.32 -22.29
N LEU A 311 8.12 4.78 -22.16
CA LEU A 311 8.65 4.27 -20.91
C LEU A 311 9.87 5.09 -20.52
N ASP A 312 9.99 5.44 -19.26
CA ASP A 312 11.07 6.28 -18.77
C ASP A 312 12.13 5.42 -18.09
N TRP A 313 13.38 5.55 -18.53
CA TRP A 313 14.52 5.01 -17.80
C TRP A 313 14.98 6.04 -16.78
N ASN A 314 14.88 5.66 -15.51
CA ASN A 314 15.19 6.53 -14.39
C ASN A 314 16.66 6.38 -13.98
N PRO A 315 17.46 7.48 -14.01
CA PRO A 315 18.88 7.43 -13.67
C PRO A 315 19.15 7.24 -12.17
N ILE A 316 18.21 7.61 -11.29
CA ILE A 316 18.31 7.42 -9.83
C ILE A 316 18.23 5.93 -9.51
N ALA A 317 17.20 5.27 -9.99
CA ALA A 317 16.98 3.85 -9.75
C ALA A 317 17.75 2.96 -10.75
N ARG A 318 18.28 3.52 -11.84
CA ARG A 318 18.93 2.81 -12.96
C ARG A 318 18.05 1.71 -13.56
N GLN A 319 16.77 1.99 -13.64
CA GLN A 319 15.74 1.05 -14.12
C GLN A 319 14.83 1.71 -15.14
N LEU A 320 14.33 0.90 -16.06
CA LEU A 320 13.26 1.28 -16.98
C LEU A 320 11.92 1.03 -16.27
N ASP A 321 10.99 1.97 -16.44
CA ASP A 321 9.62 1.78 -15.98
C ASP A 321 9.05 0.48 -16.57
N PRO A 322 8.36 -0.35 -15.78
CA PRO A 322 7.65 -1.50 -16.34
C PRO A 322 6.48 -1.03 -17.21
N PRO A 323 6.05 -1.80 -18.23
CA PRO A 323 4.85 -1.48 -18.98
C PRO A 323 3.64 -1.31 -18.05
N PRO A 324 2.80 -0.29 -18.23
CA PRO A 324 1.66 -0.04 -17.35
C PRO A 324 0.69 -1.22 -17.36
N CYS A 325 -0.03 -1.38 -16.24
CA CYS A 325 -1.23 -2.20 -16.20
C CYS A 325 -2.45 -1.30 -15.95
N GLU A 326 -3.21 -0.99 -16.99
CA GLU A 326 -4.33 -0.05 -16.93
C GLU A 326 -5.56 -0.60 -16.18
N TRP A 327 -5.48 -1.83 -15.72
CA TRP A 327 -6.50 -2.46 -14.90
C TRP A 327 -6.14 -2.56 -13.43
N SER A 328 -4.99 -3.16 -13.08
CA SER A 328 -4.61 -3.43 -11.68
C SER A 328 -3.58 -2.46 -11.11
N PHE A 329 -2.89 -1.71 -11.96
CA PHE A 329 -1.77 -0.82 -11.57
C PHE A 329 -0.67 -1.56 -10.78
N VAL A 330 -0.33 -2.76 -11.23
CA VAL A 330 0.75 -3.60 -10.66
C VAL A 330 1.96 -3.54 -11.56
N ALA A 331 3.17 -3.43 -10.98
CA ALA A 331 4.43 -3.32 -11.71
C ALA A 331 4.83 -4.64 -12.38
N GLU A 332 4.63 -5.74 -11.68
CA GLU A 332 5.18 -7.05 -12.02
C GLU A 332 4.40 -7.81 -13.12
N GLY A 333 5.08 -8.76 -13.73
CA GLY A 333 4.53 -9.73 -14.67
C GLY A 333 4.42 -9.23 -16.12
N SER A 334 4.10 -10.16 -17.00
CA SER A 334 3.87 -9.91 -18.41
C SER A 334 2.58 -9.11 -18.66
N ARG A 335 2.46 -8.58 -19.88
CA ARG A 335 1.29 -7.79 -20.30
C ARG A 335 0.61 -8.42 -21.51
N VAL A 336 -0.69 -8.20 -21.57
CA VAL A 336 -1.56 -8.53 -22.69
C VAL A 336 -2.15 -7.23 -23.24
N VAL A 337 -2.18 -7.10 -24.55
CA VAL A 337 -2.76 -5.93 -25.23
C VAL A 337 -4.13 -6.32 -25.80
N CYS A 338 -5.18 -5.60 -25.42
CA CYS A 338 -6.51 -5.89 -25.91
C CYS A 338 -6.71 -5.42 -27.36
N ASP A 339 -7.58 -6.11 -28.11
CA ASP A 339 -7.82 -5.81 -29.53
C ASP A 339 -8.74 -4.58 -29.76
N ASP A 340 -9.53 -4.17 -28.75
CA ASP A 340 -10.55 -3.12 -28.95
C ASP A 340 -9.98 -1.70 -28.76
N GLN A 341 -9.41 -1.42 -27.59
CA GLN A 341 -8.88 -0.09 -27.21
C GLN A 341 -7.37 -0.10 -27.02
N LEU A 342 -6.70 -1.20 -27.35
CA LEU A 342 -5.25 -1.39 -27.16
C LEU A 342 -4.79 -1.16 -25.70
N HIS A 343 -5.67 -1.41 -24.72
CA HIS A 343 -5.27 -1.35 -23.32
C HIS A 343 -4.17 -2.37 -23.03
N ILE A 344 -3.20 -1.95 -22.23
CA ILE A 344 -2.13 -2.79 -21.74
C ILE A 344 -2.51 -3.24 -20.34
N VAL A 345 -2.72 -4.54 -20.13
CA VAL A 345 -3.21 -5.09 -18.87
C VAL A 345 -2.40 -6.34 -18.48
N SER A 346 -2.45 -6.71 -17.21
CA SER A 346 -1.95 -8.02 -16.76
C SER A 346 -2.80 -9.16 -17.37
N PRO A 347 -2.31 -10.40 -17.43
CA PRO A 347 -3.11 -11.54 -17.91
C PRO A 347 -4.45 -11.68 -17.18
N ALA A 348 -4.49 -11.43 -15.88
CA ALA A 348 -5.73 -11.42 -15.10
C ALA A 348 -6.71 -10.32 -15.53
N GLY A 349 -6.22 -9.21 -16.10
CA GLY A 349 -7.04 -8.15 -16.69
C GLY A 349 -7.62 -8.48 -18.06
N HIS A 350 -7.17 -9.57 -18.70
CA HIS A 350 -7.67 -10.09 -19.98
C HIS A 350 -7.90 -11.60 -19.88
N ALA A 351 -8.75 -12.00 -18.95
CA ALA A 351 -9.03 -13.40 -18.64
C ALA A 351 -10.47 -13.77 -19.02
N PRO A 352 -10.77 -15.08 -19.15
CA PRO A 352 -12.11 -15.56 -19.45
C PRO A 352 -13.14 -15.07 -18.42
N CYS A 353 -14.37 -14.86 -18.88
CA CYS A 353 -15.50 -14.60 -18.01
C CYS A 353 -15.88 -15.88 -17.26
N PRO A 354 -16.03 -15.87 -15.92
CA PRO A 354 -16.38 -17.07 -15.16
C PRO A 354 -17.79 -17.64 -15.49
N GLN A 355 -18.61 -16.88 -16.24
CA GLN A 355 -19.98 -17.28 -16.61
C GLN A 355 -20.11 -17.80 -18.03
N CYS A 356 -19.37 -17.25 -18.98
CA CYS A 356 -19.51 -17.61 -20.41
C CYS A 356 -18.20 -18.04 -21.06
N ASP A 357 -17.13 -18.13 -20.30
CA ASP A 357 -15.77 -18.55 -20.69
C ASP A 357 -15.15 -17.77 -21.87
N LYS A 358 -15.73 -16.61 -22.24
CA LYS A 358 -15.18 -15.74 -23.28
C LYS A 358 -14.23 -14.71 -22.71
N GLU A 359 -13.04 -14.61 -23.29
CA GLU A 359 -12.05 -13.60 -22.93
C GLU A 359 -12.55 -12.18 -23.22
N TYR A 360 -12.23 -11.25 -22.32
CA TYR A 360 -12.49 -9.84 -22.49
C TYR A 360 -11.54 -8.97 -21.64
N CYS A 361 -11.37 -7.72 -22.06
CA CYS A 361 -10.54 -6.75 -21.37
C CYS A 361 -11.31 -6.06 -20.24
N ARG A 362 -10.87 -6.23 -18.99
CA ARG A 362 -11.45 -5.59 -17.80
C ARG A 362 -11.18 -4.10 -17.70
N ALA A 363 -10.20 -3.57 -18.46
CA ALA A 363 -10.02 -2.13 -18.59
C ALA A 363 -11.09 -1.50 -19.50
N CYS A 364 -11.50 -2.19 -20.57
CA CYS A 364 -12.63 -1.77 -21.42
C CYS A 364 -13.97 -1.89 -20.68
N SER A 365 -14.19 -3.01 -19.99
CA SER A 365 -15.47 -3.38 -19.36
C SER A 365 -15.26 -3.76 -17.90
N PRO A 366 -15.09 -2.78 -16.98
CA PRO A 366 -14.66 -3.06 -15.61
C PRO A 366 -15.74 -3.68 -14.71
N ARG A 367 -17.01 -3.60 -15.06
CA ARG A 367 -18.14 -4.06 -14.22
C ARG A 367 -18.89 -5.23 -14.78
N ARG A 368 -18.95 -5.37 -16.11
CA ARG A 368 -19.80 -6.37 -16.80
C ARG A 368 -19.02 -7.02 -17.92
N CYS A 369 -19.25 -8.32 -18.09
CA CYS A 369 -18.78 -9.00 -19.29
C CYS A 369 -19.53 -8.47 -20.51
N PRO A 370 -18.85 -7.95 -21.55
CA PRO A 370 -19.50 -7.41 -22.74
C PRO A 370 -20.17 -8.50 -23.61
N LYS A 371 -19.88 -9.78 -23.33
CA LYS A 371 -20.38 -10.91 -24.09
C LYS A 371 -21.68 -11.50 -23.53
N CYS A 372 -21.81 -11.60 -22.20
CA CYS A 372 -23.01 -12.17 -21.56
C CYS A 372 -23.79 -11.17 -20.70
N GLY A 373 -23.30 -9.94 -20.54
CA GLY A 373 -23.98 -8.88 -19.79
C GLY A 373 -23.99 -9.05 -18.27
N LYS A 374 -23.50 -10.19 -17.76
CA LYS A 374 -23.48 -10.45 -16.31
C LYS A 374 -22.42 -9.60 -15.60
N GLU A 375 -22.80 -9.08 -14.45
CA GLU A 375 -21.88 -8.38 -13.57
C GLU A 375 -20.84 -9.36 -13.01
N GLU A 376 -19.60 -9.01 -13.15
CA GLU A 376 -18.55 -9.64 -12.37
C GLU A 376 -18.68 -9.08 -10.94
N LYS A 377 -19.14 -9.90 -9.99
CA LYS A 377 -18.91 -9.59 -8.58
C LYS A 377 -17.42 -9.33 -8.48
N GLU A 378 -17.02 -8.14 -8.02
CA GLU A 378 -15.59 -7.80 -7.87
C GLU A 378 -14.88 -9.05 -7.40
N ALA A 379 -14.05 -9.61 -8.28
CA ALA A 379 -13.30 -10.79 -7.94
C ALA A 379 -12.39 -10.36 -6.82
N ALA A 380 -12.77 -10.66 -5.59
CA ALA A 380 -11.82 -10.88 -4.53
C ALA A 380 -10.81 -11.81 -5.18
N ALA A 381 -9.64 -11.27 -5.56
CA ALA A 381 -8.62 -11.97 -6.31
C ALA A 381 -8.46 -13.34 -5.65
N SER A 382 -8.86 -14.35 -6.40
CA SER A 382 -9.08 -15.73 -5.99
C SER A 382 -7.88 -16.27 -5.23
N GLY A 383 -8.11 -16.57 -3.98
CA GLY A 383 -7.25 -17.30 -3.10
C GLY A 383 -7.97 -17.43 -1.78
N THR A 384 -8.66 -18.57 -1.59
CA THR A 384 -9.34 -18.98 -0.36
C THR A 384 -10.54 -18.14 0.09
N GLY A 385 -11.70 -18.74 0.16
CA GLY A 385 -13.07 -18.21 0.34
C GLY A 385 -13.39 -17.34 1.55
N GLN A 386 -12.55 -16.42 1.94
CA GLN A 386 -12.81 -15.42 2.97
C GLN A 386 -13.05 -14.05 2.35
N LYS A 387 -14.19 -13.43 2.69
CA LYS A 387 -14.53 -12.06 2.34
C LYS A 387 -13.60 -11.07 3.06
N THR A 388 -12.50 -10.68 2.43
CA THR A 388 -11.67 -9.59 2.91
C THR A 388 -12.37 -8.27 2.53
N ILE A 389 -13.01 -7.61 3.48
CA ILE A 389 -13.58 -6.27 3.28
C ILE A 389 -12.45 -5.27 3.51
N ALA A 390 -11.75 -4.88 2.43
CA ALA A 390 -10.80 -3.78 2.47
C ALA A 390 -11.54 -2.46 2.26
N THR A 391 -11.68 -1.66 3.32
CA THR A 391 -12.29 -0.32 3.24
C THR A 391 -11.18 0.72 3.10
N VAL A 392 -11.08 1.35 1.93
CA VAL A 392 -10.20 2.51 1.73
C VAL A 392 -10.97 3.75 2.16
N LYS A 393 -10.66 4.31 3.34
CA LYS A 393 -11.21 5.59 3.76
C LYS A 393 -10.58 6.71 2.95
N ALA A 394 -11.27 7.16 1.90
CA ALA A 394 -10.95 8.42 1.24
C ALA A 394 -11.44 9.56 2.16
N ARG A 395 -10.56 10.12 2.99
CA ARG A 395 -10.87 11.43 3.60
C ARG A 395 -10.97 12.47 2.48
N SER A 396 -11.99 13.30 2.53
CA SER A 396 -12.36 14.35 1.59
C SER A 396 -11.32 15.49 1.56
N GLY A 397 -10.13 15.22 1.03
CA GLY A 397 -9.02 16.17 0.98
C GLY A 397 -8.42 16.36 -0.42
N PHE A 398 -9.01 15.80 -1.47
CA PHE A 398 -8.62 16.09 -2.85
C PHE A 398 -9.28 17.40 -3.36
N ARG A 399 -9.16 18.51 -2.63
CA ARG A 399 -9.46 19.81 -3.20
C ARG A 399 -8.24 20.31 -3.96
N ARG A 400 -8.48 20.81 -5.18
CA ARG A 400 -7.51 21.49 -6.04
C ARG A 400 -6.80 22.58 -5.25
N ALA A 401 -5.47 22.56 -5.24
CA ALA A 401 -4.69 23.76 -5.01
C ALA A 401 -4.62 24.50 -6.36
N SER A 402 -5.52 25.45 -6.54
CA SER A 402 -5.36 26.54 -7.49
C SER A 402 -4.60 27.65 -6.74
N ARG A 403 -3.34 27.78 -7.05
CA ARG A 403 -2.50 28.98 -7.26
C ARG A 403 -1.03 28.61 -7.12
#